data_a8af09f0a24e3e14211d9ef8219dbb32
#
_entry.id   a8af09f0a24e3e14211d9ef8219dbb32
#
_cell.length_a   1.000
_cell.length_b   1.000
_cell.length_c   1.000
_cell.angle_alpha   90.00
_cell.angle_beta   90.00
_cell.angle_gamma   90.00
#
_symmetry.space_group_name_H-M   'P 1'
#
loop_
_entity.id
_entity.type
_entity.pdbx_description
1 polymer ?
#
loop_
_entity_poly.entity_id
_entity_poly.type
_entity_poly.pdbx_seq_one_letter_code
_entity_poly.pdbx_strand_id
1 'polypeptide(L)'
;MSQTVDIRELNERIESKSSFVNMITMGMDQVIVGQKHLVESLLIGLLSDGHILLEGVPGLAKTLAIKTLASLIDAKYSRIQFTPDLLPADVIGTMIYSQKSEEFQVKQGPVFANFVLADEINRAPAKVQSALLEAMQERQVTISENTYRLPSPFLVMATQNPIEQEGTYPLPEAQVDRFMLKVIINYPKKEEEKLIIRQNISGVKPDIKPIPVSYTHLRAHETKANL
;
A
#
# COMPACT_ATOMS: atom_id res chain seq x y z
N MET A 1 -18.56 15.43 33.53
CA MET A 1 -19.71 15.75 32.68
C MET A 1 -19.54 15.01 31.36
N SER A 2 -20.27 13.93 31.17
CA SER A 2 -20.25 13.15 29.94
C SER A 2 -20.98 13.96 28.85
N GLN A 3 -20.26 14.44 27.87
CA GLN A 3 -20.88 15.03 26.68
C GLN A 3 -21.58 13.90 25.93
N THR A 4 -22.89 13.86 25.97
CA THR A 4 -23.70 13.05 25.06
C THR A 4 -23.49 13.60 23.68
N VAL A 5 -22.64 12.93 22.92
CA VAL A 5 -22.43 13.25 21.48
C VAL A 5 -23.76 12.98 20.78
N ASP A 6 -24.33 14.01 20.14
CA ASP A 6 -25.51 13.82 19.31
C ASP A 6 -25.15 12.92 18.12
N ILE A 7 -25.76 11.74 18.08
CA ILE A 7 -25.49 10.74 17.04
C ILE A 7 -25.81 11.30 15.64
N ARG A 8 -26.75 12.22 15.53
CA ARG A 8 -27.09 12.88 14.25
C ARG A 8 -25.95 13.78 13.78
N GLU A 9 -25.45 14.63 14.67
CA GLU A 9 -24.31 15.51 14.36
C GLU A 9 -23.06 14.69 13.99
N LEU A 10 -22.84 13.58 14.69
CA LEU A 10 -21.73 12.67 14.37
C LEU A 10 -21.90 12.04 12.98
N ASN A 11 -23.09 11.58 12.64
CA ASN A 11 -23.38 11.00 11.33
C ASN A 11 -23.21 12.01 10.20
N GLU A 12 -23.73 13.23 10.34
CA GLU A 12 -23.56 14.31 9.36
C GLU A 12 -22.08 14.66 9.14
N ARG A 13 -21.29 14.68 10.22
CA ARG A 13 -19.83 14.88 10.14
C ARG A 13 -19.13 13.72 9.43
N ILE A 14 -19.54 12.48 9.69
CA ILE A 14 -18.99 11.30 9.03
C ILE A 14 -19.33 11.34 7.54
N GLU A 15 -20.58 11.58 7.17
CA GLU A 15 -21.00 11.68 5.77
C GLU A 15 -20.25 12.77 5.02
N SER A 16 -20.14 13.96 5.58
CA SER A 16 -19.39 15.07 5.00
C SER A 16 -17.91 14.74 4.79
N LYS A 17 -17.29 14.08 5.79
CA LYS A 17 -15.86 13.72 5.72
C LYS A 17 -15.56 12.47 4.93
N SER A 18 -16.53 11.58 4.73
CA SER A 18 -16.36 10.32 3.98
C SER A 18 -16.69 10.45 2.49
N SER A 19 -17.18 11.59 2.03
CA SER A 19 -17.53 11.80 0.62
C SER A 19 -16.39 11.46 -0.35
N PHE A 20 -15.14 11.73 0.03
CA PHE A 20 -13.98 11.38 -0.78
C PHE A 20 -13.79 9.85 -0.92
N VAL A 21 -14.19 9.04 0.06
CA VAL A 21 -14.12 7.57 0.00
C VAL A 21 -14.98 7.05 -1.12
N ASN A 22 -16.21 7.60 -1.25
CA ASN A 22 -17.10 7.24 -2.35
C ASN A 22 -16.50 7.62 -3.71
N MET A 23 -15.86 8.80 -3.82
CA MET A 23 -15.19 9.19 -5.06
C MET A 23 -14.03 8.26 -5.40
N ILE A 24 -13.21 7.87 -4.42
CA ILE A 24 -12.12 6.90 -4.63
C ILE A 24 -12.70 5.55 -5.06
N THR A 25 -13.74 5.05 -4.38
CA THR A 25 -14.40 3.78 -4.72
C THR A 25 -14.92 3.81 -6.16
N MET A 26 -15.61 4.87 -6.56
CA MET A 26 -16.09 5.03 -7.94
C MET A 26 -14.94 5.08 -8.96
N GLY A 27 -13.83 5.75 -8.63
CA GLY A 27 -12.63 5.76 -9.47
C GLY A 27 -11.97 4.39 -9.58
N MET A 28 -11.91 3.63 -8.48
CA MET A 28 -11.41 2.26 -8.47
C MET A 28 -12.29 1.32 -9.31
N ASP A 29 -13.61 1.42 -9.19
CA ASP A 29 -14.57 0.58 -9.91
C ASP A 29 -14.53 0.78 -11.44
N GLN A 30 -14.06 1.93 -11.93
CA GLN A 30 -13.83 2.16 -13.36
C GLN A 30 -12.70 1.31 -13.94
N VAL A 31 -11.75 0.92 -13.10
CA VAL A 31 -10.51 0.22 -13.52
C VAL A 31 -10.49 -1.22 -13.07
N ILE A 32 -10.94 -1.47 -11.85
CA ILE A 32 -10.86 -2.79 -11.21
C ILE A 32 -12.21 -3.49 -11.32
N VAL A 33 -12.24 -4.55 -12.10
CA VAL A 33 -13.44 -5.39 -12.24
C VAL A 33 -13.39 -6.54 -11.24
N GLY A 34 -14.44 -6.67 -10.45
CA GLY A 34 -14.72 -7.84 -9.64
C GLY A 34 -14.00 -7.92 -8.29
N GLN A 35 -12.88 -7.29 -8.08
CA GLN A 35 -12.09 -7.41 -6.85
C GLN A 35 -12.55 -6.44 -5.74
N LYS A 36 -13.85 -6.38 -5.45
CA LYS A 36 -14.42 -5.45 -4.45
C LYS A 36 -13.77 -5.58 -3.09
N HIS A 37 -13.58 -6.81 -2.62
CA HIS A 37 -12.94 -7.07 -1.33
C HIS A 37 -11.50 -6.53 -1.25
N LEU A 38 -10.75 -6.60 -2.33
CA LEU A 38 -9.42 -5.99 -2.42
C LEU A 38 -9.50 -4.46 -2.33
N VAL A 39 -10.43 -3.84 -3.05
CA VAL A 39 -10.62 -2.38 -3.04
C VAL A 39 -11.04 -1.90 -1.65
N GLU A 40 -12.01 -2.55 -1.02
CA GLU A 40 -12.44 -2.26 0.35
C GLU A 40 -11.29 -2.40 1.36
N SER A 41 -10.49 -3.49 1.24
CA SER A 41 -9.35 -3.72 2.12
C SER A 41 -8.27 -2.64 1.96
N LEU A 42 -8.01 -2.18 0.73
CA LEU A 42 -7.08 -1.08 0.46
C LEU A 42 -7.57 0.23 1.09
N LEU A 43 -8.85 0.52 1.00
CA LEU A 43 -9.45 1.72 1.63
C LEU A 43 -9.41 1.64 3.15
N ILE A 44 -9.73 0.48 3.74
CA ILE A 44 -9.63 0.27 5.18
C ILE A 44 -8.17 0.46 5.63
N GLY A 45 -7.20 -0.16 4.96
CA GLY A 45 -5.79 -0.01 5.28
C GLY A 45 -5.33 1.44 5.19
N LEU A 46 -5.76 2.19 4.17
CA LEU A 46 -5.45 3.61 4.00
C LEU A 46 -6.03 4.47 5.13
N LEU A 47 -7.31 4.26 5.45
CA LEU A 47 -8.03 5.06 6.46
C LEU A 47 -7.56 4.77 7.89
N SER A 48 -7.09 3.57 8.15
CA SER A 48 -6.63 3.13 9.46
C SER A 48 -5.11 3.20 9.62
N ASP A 49 -4.41 3.80 8.64
CA ASP A 49 -2.94 3.89 8.61
C ASP A 49 -2.25 2.51 8.77
N GLY A 50 -2.89 1.46 8.28
CA GLY A 50 -2.45 0.07 8.37
C GLY A 50 -1.81 -0.45 7.10
N HIS A 51 -1.15 -1.60 7.19
CA HIS A 51 -0.55 -2.32 6.07
C HIS A 51 -1.34 -3.58 5.74
N ILE A 52 -1.20 -4.10 4.52
CA ILE A 52 -2.02 -5.20 4.02
C ILE A 52 -1.14 -6.31 3.48
N LEU A 53 -1.43 -7.55 3.88
CA LEU A 53 -0.84 -8.75 3.32
C LEU A 53 -1.86 -9.44 2.40
N LEU A 54 -1.52 -9.60 1.14
CA LEU A 54 -2.36 -10.28 0.17
C LEU A 54 -1.83 -11.68 -0.11
N GLU A 55 -2.70 -12.67 0.04
CA GLU A 55 -2.43 -14.03 -0.43
C GLU A 55 -3.23 -14.30 -1.69
N GLY A 56 -2.57 -14.76 -2.73
CA GLY A 56 -3.23 -15.11 -3.99
C GLY A 56 -2.25 -15.30 -5.13
N VAL A 57 -2.73 -16.02 -6.14
CA VAL A 57 -1.96 -16.32 -7.35
C VAL A 57 -1.62 -15.06 -8.15
N PRO A 58 -0.60 -15.08 -9.00
CA PRO A 58 -0.27 -13.97 -9.89
C PRO A 58 -1.44 -13.68 -10.87
N GLY A 59 -1.46 -12.47 -11.41
CA GLY A 59 -2.45 -12.08 -12.43
C GLY A 59 -3.80 -11.56 -11.90
N LEU A 60 -4.00 -11.43 -10.60
CA LEU A 60 -5.28 -11.00 -9.98
C LEU A 60 -5.38 -9.48 -9.75
N ALA A 61 -4.86 -8.67 -10.65
CA ALA A 61 -4.94 -7.20 -10.64
C ALA A 61 -4.37 -6.50 -9.37
N LYS A 62 -3.56 -7.19 -8.55
CA LYS A 62 -2.98 -6.63 -7.32
C LYS A 62 -2.20 -5.34 -7.56
N THR A 63 -1.28 -5.38 -8.53
CA THR A 63 -0.48 -4.21 -8.94
C THR A 63 -1.35 -3.08 -9.49
N LEU A 64 -2.37 -3.43 -10.27
CA LEU A 64 -3.28 -2.45 -10.86
C LEU A 64 -4.07 -1.73 -9.76
N ALA A 65 -4.57 -2.45 -8.75
CA ALA A 65 -5.37 -1.88 -7.67
C ALA A 65 -4.60 -0.82 -6.86
N ILE A 66 -3.42 -1.14 -6.35
CA ILE A 66 -2.64 -0.17 -5.54
C ILE A 66 -2.14 1.00 -6.39
N LYS A 67 -1.76 0.76 -7.66
CA LYS A 67 -1.35 1.82 -8.58
C LYS A 67 -2.51 2.76 -8.91
N THR A 68 -3.71 2.23 -9.12
CA THR A 68 -4.92 3.03 -9.35
C THR A 68 -5.24 3.89 -8.13
N LEU A 69 -5.21 3.30 -6.93
CA LEU A 69 -5.44 4.04 -5.69
C LEU A 69 -4.42 5.19 -5.53
N ALA A 70 -3.13 4.91 -5.75
CA ALA A 70 -2.09 5.94 -5.69
C ALA A 70 -2.33 7.08 -6.68
N SER A 71 -2.75 6.76 -7.91
CA SER A 71 -3.06 7.76 -8.93
C SER A 71 -4.29 8.60 -8.57
N LEU A 72 -5.33 8.00 -7.98
CA LEU A 72 -6.55 8.70 -7.57
C LEU A 72 -6.32 9.74 -6.48
N ILE A 73 -5.32 9.54 -5.61
CA ILE A 73 -5.01 10.48 -4.52
C ILE A 73 -3.72 11.27 -4.76
N ASP A 74 -3.19 11.24 -5.99
CA ASP A 74 -1.93 11.92 -6.38
C ASP A 74 -0.75 11.60 -5.46
N ALA A 75 -0.59 10.34 -5.14
CA ALA A 75 0.45 9.85 -4.23
C ALA A 75 1.54 9.07 -4.97
N LYS A 76 2.77 9.15 -4.43
CA LYS A 76 3.91 8.43 -4.99
C LYS A 76 3.75 6.92 -4.79
N TYR A 77 3.84 6.17 -5.89
CA TYR A 77 3.80 4.71 -5.92
C TYR A 77 5.18 4.13 -6.20
N SER A 78 5.50 3.01 -5.55
CA SER A 78 6.69 2.21 -5.82
C SER A 78 6.36 0.72 -5.78
N ARG A 79 7.08 -0.07 -6.59
CA ARG A 79 7.02 -1.53 -6.57
C ARG A 79 8.40 -2.09 -6.26
N ILE A 80 8.44 -3.03 -5.34
CA ILE A 80 9.64 -3.80 -4.98
C ILE A 80 9.32 -5.26 -5.28
N GLN A 81 10.01 -5.85 -6.25
CA GLN A 81 9.94 -7.29 -6.50
C GLN A 81 10.93 -7.98 -5.57
N PHE A 82 10.44 -8.82 -4.68
CA PHE A 82 11.27 -9.57 -3.76
C PHE A 82 11.87 -10.79 -4.46
N THR A 83 13.19 -10.93 -4.37
CA THR A 83 13.98 -12.00 -4.98
C THR A 83 15.02 -12.51 -4.00
N PRO A 84 15.55 -13.74 -4.16
CA PRO A 84 16.53 -14.31 -3.23
C PRO A 84 17.84 -13.53 -3.11
N ASP A 85 18.20 -12.74 -4.11
CA ASP A 85 19.41 -11.94 -4.18
C ASP A 85 19.24 -10.50 -3.71
N LEU A 86 18.01 -10.09 -3.38
CA LEU A 86 17.71 -8.73 -2.89
C LEU A 86 18.43 -8.45 -1.56
N LEU A 87 18.97 -7.25 -1.43
CA LEU A 87 19.61 -6.77 -0.20
C LEU A 87 18.73 -5.75 0.53
N PRO A 88 18.87 -5.58 1.85
CA PRO A 88 18.18 -4.52 2.59
C PRO A 88 18.38 -3.13 1.99
N ALA A 89 19.59 -2.83 1.52
CA ALA A 89 19.93 -1.55 0.87
C ALA A 89 19.14 -1.28 -0.41
N ASP A 90 18.71 -2.33 -1.13
CA ASP A 90 17.87 -2.19 -2.33
C ASP A 90 16.45 -1.73 -1.98
N VAL A 91 16.00 -2.00 -0.75
CA VAL A 91 14.68 -1.62 -0.24
C VAL A 91 14.71 -0.23 0.39
N ILE A 92 15.63 0.00 1.34
CA ILE A 92 15.68 1.22 2.15
C ILE A 92 16.59 2.30 1.58
N GLY A 93 17.56 1.90 0.74
CA GLY A 93 18.56 2.81 0.19
C GLY A 93 19.93 2.66 0.85
N THR A 94 20.89 3.40 0.35
CA THR A 94 22.30 3.32 0.78
C THR A 94 23.01 4.66 0.56
N MET A 95 24.18 4.78 1.16
CA MET A 95 25.09 5.88 0.82
C MET A 95 25.92 5.54 -0.43
N ILE A 96 26.00 6.49 -1.34
CA ILE A 96 26.83 6.40 -2.54
C ILE A 96 27.83 7.54 -2.56
N TYR A 97 29.05 7.26 -2.99
CA TYR A 97 30.05 8.29 -3.22
C TYR A 97 29.81 8.95 -4.58
N SER A 98 29.58 10.27 -4.57
CA SER A 98 29.41 11.07 -5.78
C SER A 98 30.78 11.60 -6.22
N GLN A 99 31.33 11.07 -7.32
CA GLN A 99 32.60 11.57 -7.89
C GLN A 99 32.50 13.06 -8.31
N LYS A 100 31.30 13.54 -8.64
CA LYS A 100 31.09 14.92 -9.10
C LYS A 100 31.16 15.95 -7.98
N SER A 101 30.66 15.59 -6.78
CA SER A 101 30.66 16.46 -5.62
C SER A 101 31.74 16.10 -4.59
N GLU A 102 32.47 14.98 -4.80
CA GLU A 102 33.46 14.39 -3.90
C GLU A 102 32.91 14.11 -2.49
N GLU A 103 31.60 13.88 -2.38
CA GLU A 103 30.88 13.66 -1.14
C GLU A 103 30.06 12.38 -1.16
N PHE A 104 29.80 11.85 0.04
CA PHE A 104 28.84 10.77 0.22
C PHE A 104 27.42 11.32 0.23
N GLN A 105 26.56 10.78 -0.62
CA GLN A 105 25.16 11.17 -0.75
C GLN A 105 24.26 9.98 -0.47
N VAL A 106 23.13 10.25 0.17
CA VAL A 106 22.12 9.21 0.41
C VAL A 106 21.29 9.01 -0.85
N LYS A 107 21.32 7.79 -1.36
CA LYS A 107 20.38 7.32 -2.38
C LYS A 107 19.23 6.61 -1.69
N GLN A 108 18.09 7.29 -1.61
CA GLN A 108 16.86 6.72 -1.04
C GLN A 108 16.38 5.52 -1.86
N GLY A 109 15.97 4.46 -1.17
CA GLY A 109 15.39 3.27 -1.78
C GLY A 109 13.92 3.44 -2.15
N PRO A 110 13.33 2.42 -2.80
CA PRO A 110 11.94 2.44 -3.24
C PRO A 110 10.92 2.51 -2.10
N VAL A 111 11.29 2.24 -0.86
CA VAL A 111 10.42 2.39 0.31
C VAL A 111 10.00 3.84 0.55
N PHE A 112 10.73 4.83 0.01
CA PHE A 112 10.38 6.26 0.09
C PHE A 112 9.29 6.64 -0.90
N ALA A 113 8.15 5.98 -0.78
CA ALA A 113 6.91 6.25 -1.50
C ALA A 113 5.72 6.14 -0.55
N ASN A 114 4.60 6.77 -0.91
CA ASN A 114 3.36 6.70 -0.12
C ASN A 114 2.72 5.31 -0.19
N PHE A 115 2.75 4.71 -1.38
CA PHE A 115 2.22 3.37 -1.63
C PHE A 115 3.33 2.47 -2.14
N VAL A 116 3.60 1.41 -1.40
CA VAL A 116 4.62 0.42 -1.74
C VAL A 116 3.95 -0.94 -1.97
N LEU A 117 4.14 -1.48 -3.16
CA LEU A 117 3.85 -2.87 -3.45
C LEU A 117 5.12 -3.70 -3.19
N ALA A 118 5.11 -4.49 -2.13
CA ALA A 118 6.15 -5.50 -1.86
C ALA A 118 5.70 -6.85 -2.46
N ASP A 119 6.08 -7.07 -3.72
CA ASP A 119 5.61 -8.22 -4.48
C ASP A 119 6.45 -9.46 -4.17
N GLU A 120 5.76 -10.57 -3.82
CA GLU A 120 6.35 -11.85 -3.43
C GLU A 120 7.32 -11.73 -2.25
N ILE A 121 6.89 -11.08 -1.15
CA ILE A 121 7.74 -10.81 0.03
C ILE A 121 8.40 -12.06 0.60
N ASN A 122 7.78 -13.23 0.46
CA ASN A 122 8.31 -14.52 0.91
C ASN A 122 9.44 -15.08 0.04
N ARG A 123 9.83 -14.43 -1.06
CA ARG A 123 10.98 -14.85 -1.90
C ARG A 123 12.32 -14.28 -1.46
N ALA A 124 12.32 -13.22 -0.68
CA ALA A 124 13.57 -12.62 -0.20
C ALA A 124 13.99 -13.18 1.18
N PRO A 125 15.29 -13.17 1.48
CA PRO A 125 15.81 -13.58 2.77
C PRO A 125 15.21 -12.78 3.94
N ALA A 126 15.17 -13.39 5.13
CA ALA A 126 14.58 -12.79 6.33
C ALA A 126 15.13 -11.40 6.68
N LYS A 127 16.41 -11.12 6.37
CA LYS A 127 17.01 -9.79 6.60
C LYS A 127 16.34 -8.69 5.79
N VAL A 128 15.95 -8.99 4.54
CA VAL A 128 15.28 -8.03 3.65
C VAL A 128 13.83 -7.82 4.08
N GLN A 129 13.14 -8.93 4.41
CA GLN A 129 11.81 -8.87 4.99
C GLN A 129 11.79 -8.00 6.25
N SER A 130 12.74 -8.22 7.18
CA SER A 130 12.85 -7.45 8.42
C SER A 130 13.07 -5.96 8.17
N ALA A 131 13.88 -5.57 7.19
CA ALA A 131 14.11 -4.17 6.85
C ALA A 131 12.83 -3.46 6.39
N LEU A 132 12.01 -4.13 5.56
CA LEU A 132 10.70 -3.57 5.17
C LEU A 132 9.75 -3.50 6.36
N LEU A 133 9.66 -4.57 7.17
CA LEU A 133 8.75 -4.64 8.30
C LEU A 133 9.10 -3.64 9.41
N GLU A 134 10.39 -3.35 9.61
CA GLU A 134 10.84 -2.27 10.49
C GLU A 134 10.41 -0.90 9.96
N ALA A 135 10.64 -0.64 8.67
CA ALA A 135 10.19 0.60 8.03
C ALA A 135 8.66 0.81 8.12
N MET A 136 7.89 -0.28 8.03
CA MET A 136 6.43 -0.26 8.21
C MET A 136 6.03 0.14 9.62
N GLN A 137 6.69 -0.41 10.62
CA GLN A 137 6.39 -0.19 12.03
C GLN A 137 6.83 1.20 12.50
N GLU A 138 8.06 1.57 12.19
CA GLU A 138 8.68 2.79 12.70
C GLU A 138 8.36 4.03 11.85
N ARG A 139 7.79 3.87 10.66
CA ARG A 139 7.52 4.95 9.70
C ARG A 139 8.77 5.78 9.35
N GLN A 140 9.93 5.19 9.54
CA GLN A 140 11.23 5.77 9.27
C GLN A 140 12.25 4.68 8.94
N VAL A 141 13.35 5.07 8.32
CA VAL A 141 14.48 4.19 8.04
C VAL A 141 15.79 4.87 8.41
N THR A 142 16.74 4.11 8.92
CA THR A 142 18.08 4.60 9.20
C THR A 142 19.04 4.16 8.10
N ILE A 143 19.70 5.13 7.46
CA ILE A 143 20.71 4.89 6.45
C ILE A 143 22.02 5.47 6.96
N SER A 144 22.99 4.60 7.25
CA SER A 144 24.22 4.96 7.98
C SER A 144 23.88 5.57 9.34
N GLU A 145 24.24 6.82 9.59
CA GLU A 145 24.05 7.53 10.87
C GLU A 145 22.77 8.38 10.91
N ASN A 146 22.04 8.49 9.79
CA ASN A 146 20.90 9.37 9.68
C ASN A 146 19.59 8.62 9.58
N THR A 147 18.59 9.09 10.31
CA THR A 147 17.23 8.57 10.26
C THR A 147 16.34 9.48 9.40
N TYR A 148 15.63 8.88 8.46
CA TYR A 148 14.75 9.54 7.49
C TYR A 148 13.32 9.08 7.68
N ARG A 149 12.40 10.01 7.87
CA ARG A 149 10.97 9.71 7.93
C ARG A 149 10.42 9.33 6.56
N LEU A 150 9.55 8.35 6.55
CA LEU A 150 8.80 7.96 5.35
C LEU A 150 7.65 8.96 5.09
N PRO A 151 7.20 9.08 3.84
CA PRO A 151 6.10 9.98 3.50
C PRO A 151 4.80 9.53 4.16
N SER A 152 3.89 10.46 4.44
CA SER A 152 2.55 10.17 4.95
C SER A 152 1.50 10.61 3.91
N PRO A 153 0.46 9.79 3.66
CA PRO A 153 0.25 8.43 4.20
C PRO A 153 1.30 7.44 3.70
N PHE A 154 1.53 6.36 4.46
CA PHE A 154 2.44 5.29 4.07
C PHE A 154 1.74 3.95 4.19
N LEU A 155 1.41 3.33 3.07
CA LEU A 155 0.75 2.04 3.01
C LEU A 155 1.60 1.04 2.23
N VAL A 156 1.93 -0.07 2.86
CA VAL A 156 2.56 -1.22 2.22
C VAL A 156 1.50 -2.28 1.95
N MET A 157 1.43 -2.71 0.70
CA MET A 157 0.70 -3.89 0.27
C MET A 157 1.72 -4.97 -0.08
N ALA A 158 1.90 -5.93 0.80
CA ALA A 158 2.76 -7.08 0.54
C ALA A 158 1.97 -8.22 -0.11
N THR A 159 2.58 -8.96 -1.02
CA THR A 159 1.96 -10.14 -1.62
C THR A 159 2.72 -11.40 -1.30
N GLN A 160 2.00 -12.50 -1.13
CA GLN A 160 2.53 -13.85 -1.04
C GLN A 160 1.83 -14.75 -2.04
N ASN A 161 2.60 -15.65 -2.64
CA ASN A 161 2.04 -16.72 -3.45
C ASN A 161 2.03 -18.01 -2.60
N PRO A 162 0.87 -18.49 -2.19
CA PRO A 162 0.79 -19.66 -1.32
C PRO A 162 1.14 -21.00 -2.03
N ILE A 163 1.15 -21.00 -3.36
CA ILE A 163 1.38 -22.21 -4.16
C ILE A 163 2.88 -22.48 -4.35
N GLU A 164 3.69 -21.43 -4.46
CA GLU A 164 5.14 -21.54 -4.62
C GLU A 164 5.79 -21.77 -3.25
N GLN A 165 6.25 -22.99 -3.00
CA GLN A 165 6.96 -23.36 -1.77
C GLN A 165 8.48 -23.45 -1.96
N GLU A 166 8.97 -23.72 -3.17
CA GLU A 166 10.38 -23.83 -3.47
C GLU A 166 11.08 -22.44 -3.48
N GLY A 167 12.18 -22.33 -2.75
CA GLY A 167 12.95 -21.08 -2.67
C GLY A 167 12.25 -19.95 -1.92
N THR A 168 11.30 -20.26 -1.03
CA THR A 168 10.59 -19.26 -0.24
C THR A 168 11.04 -19.26 1.22
N TYR A 169 10.95 -18.08 1.83
CA TYR A 169 11.19 -17.81 3.24
C TYR A 169 9.87 -17.35 3.87
N PRO A 170 9.09 -18.25 4.46
CA PRO A 170 7.78 -17.88 5.02
C PRO A 170 7.95 -16.83 6.12
N LEU A 171 7.01 -15.89 6.16
CA LEU A 171 6.95 -14.91 7.24
C LEU A 171 6.55 -15.61 8.54
N PRO A 172 7.33 -15.48 9.63
CA PRO A 172 6.90 -15.91 10.94
C PRO A 172 5.60 -15.21 11.37
N GLU A 173 4.79 -15.85 12.20
CA GLU A 173 3.51 -15.33 12.67
C GLU A 173 3.63 -13.93 13.28
N ALA A 174 4.64 -13.71 14.13
CA ALA A 174 4.94 -12.40 14.71
C ALA A 174 5.28 -11.29 13.69
N GLN A 175 5.64 -11.65 12.46
CA GLN A 175 5.85 -10.70 11.37
C GLN A 175 4.56 -10.46 10.58
N VAL A 176 3.69 -11.47 10.48
CA VAL A 176 2.36 -11.34 9.88
C VAL A 176 1.48 -10.39 10.69
N ASP A 177 1.61 -10.39 12.01
CA ASP A 177 0.88 -9.50 12.93
C ASP A 177 1.13 -8.00 12.70
N ARG A 178 2.18 -7.64 11.95
CA ARG A 178 2.45 -6.26 11.57
C ARG A 178 1.56 -5.76 10.43
N PHE A 179 0.86 -6.67 9.77
CA PHE A 179 -0.16 -6.33 8.79
C PHE A 179 -1.52 -6.25 9.45
N MET A 180 -2.20 -5.14 9.25
CA MET A 180 -3.55 -4.92 9.80
C MET A 180 -4.58 -5.88 9.21
N LEU A 181 -4.42 -6.20 7.93
CA LEU A 181 -5.31 -7.09 7.19
C LEU A 181 -4.50 -8.15 6.45
N LYS A 182 -4.96 -9.40 6.56
CA LYS A 182 -4.56 -10.50 5.69
C LYS A 182 -5.74 -10.82 4.79
N VAL A 183 -5.57 -10.64 3.48
CA VAL A 183 -6.64 -10.75 2.49
C VAL A 183 -6.31 -11.85 1.50
N ILE A 184 -7.23 -12.79 1.35
CA ILE A 184 -7.12 -13.87 0.37
C ILE A 184 -7.85 -13.44 -0.90
N ILE A 185 -7.13 -13.43 -2.01
CA ILE A 185 -7.68 -13.05 -3.32
C ILE A 185 -7.94 -14.30 -4.12
N ASN A 186 -9.19 -14.46 -4.52
CA ASN A 186 -9.66 -15.53 -5.38
C ASN A 186 -9.73 -15.08 -6.85
N TYR A 187 -9.84 -16.05 -7.75
CA TYR A 187 -10.12 -15.80 -9.15
C TYR A 187 -11.45 -15.04 -9.32
N PRO A 188 -11.54 -14.13 -10.31
CA PRO A 188 -12.77 -13.46 -10.61
C PRO A 188 -13.85 -14.46 -11.05
N LYS A 189 -15.10 -14.09 -10.86
CA LYS A 189 -16.24 -14.89 -11.35
C LYS A 189 -16.28 -14.85 -12.88
N LYS A 190 -16.88 -15.86 -13.50
CA LYS A 190 -16.97 -15.98 -14.97
C LYS A 190 -17.55 -14.73 -15.66
N GLU A 191 -18.50 -14.05 -15.01
CA GLU A 191 -19.08 -12.83 -15.54
C GLU A 191 -18.11 -11.63 -15.47
N GLU A 192 -17.30 -11.58 -14.41
CA GLU A 192 -16.26 -10.58 -14.23
C GLU A 192 -15.11 -10.79 -15.22
N GLU A 193 -14.73 -12.04 -15.49
CA GLU A 193 -13.75 -12.37 -16.53
C GLU A 193 -14.18 -11.89 -17.92
N LYS A 194 -15.45 -12.06 -18.26
CA LYS A 194 -15.99 -11.53 -19.52
C LYS A 194 -15.88 -10.01 -19.62
N LEU A 195 -16.10 -9.30 -18.51
CA LEU A 195 -15.96 -7.85 -18.47
C LEU A 195 -14.49 -7.42 -18.61
N ILE A 196 -13.57 -8.11 -17.93
CA ILE A 196 -12.13 -7.88 -18.06
C ILE A 196 -11.67 -8.07 -19.51
N ILE A 197 -12.09 -9.15 -20.16
CA ILE A 197 -11.78 -9.42 -21.58
C ILE A 197 -12.31 -8.29 -22.46
N ARG A 198 -13.55 -7.85 -22.28
CA ARG A 198 -14.15 -6.77 -23.06
C ARG A 198 -13.39 -5.44 -22.88
N GLN A 199 -13.02 -5.09 -21.65
CA GLN A 199 -12.21 -3.90 -21.39
C GLN A 199 -10.84 -3.96 -22.08
N ASN A 200 -10.17 -5.11 -22.01
CA ASN A 200 -8.85 -5.29 -22.66
C ASN A 200 -8.95 -5.22 -24.20
N ILE A 201 -10.00 -5.79 -24.80
CA ILE A 201 -10.20 -5.76 -26.26
C ILE A 201 -10.57 -4.35 -26.74
N SER A 202 -11.34 -3.59 -25.97
CA SER A 202 -11.72 -2.22 -26.35
C SER A 202 -10.53 -1.26 -26.45
N GLY A 203 -9.40 -1.59 -25.80
CA GLY A 203 -8.20 -0.75 -25.79
C GLY A 203 -8.39 0.59 -25.05
N VAL A 204 -9.59 0.87 -24.56
CA VAL A 204 -9.91 2.11 -23.85
C VAL A 204 -9.40 1.99 -22.42
N LYS A 205 -8.33 2.72 -22.11
CA LYS A 205 -7.88 2.87 -20.72
C LYS A 205 -8.72 3.97 -20.07
N PRO A 206 -9.32 3.71 -18.88
CA PRO A 206 -10.00 4.76 -18.12
C PRO A 206 -9.04 5.92 -17.84
N ASP A 207 -9.51 7.14 -18.10
CA ASP A 207 -8.77 8.36 -17.75
C ASP A 207 -8.95 8.63 -16.25
N ILE A 208 -7.97 8.21 -15.46
CA ILE A 208 -7.99 8.40 -14.01
C ILE A 208 -7.46 9.80 -13.70
N LYS A 209 -8.35 10.66 -13.21
CA LYS A 209 -7.97 11.99 -12.72
C LYS A 209 -7.80 11.95 -11.21
N PRO A 210 -6.76 12.60 -10.68
CA PRO A 210 -6.60 12.76 -9.23
C PRO A 210 -7.85 13.41 -8.63
N ILE A 211 -8.32 12.84 -7.53
CA ILE A 211 -9.40 13.40 -6.75
C ILE A 211 -8.77 14.41 -5.79
N PRO A 212 -9.33 15.61 -5.63
CA PRO A 212 -8.81 16.60 -4.70
C PRO A 212 -9.05 16.15 -3.26
N VAL A 213 -8.23 15.21 -2.80
CA VAL A 213 -8.23 14.74 -1.41
C VAL A 213 -7.19 15.55 -0.66
N SER A 214 -7.63 16.40 0.27
CA SER A 214 -6.69 17.04 1.18
C SER A 214 -6.10 15.99 2.12
N TYR A 215 -4.78 15.98 2.30
CA TYR A 215 -4.10 15.13 3.29
C TYR A 215 -4.67 15.28 4.70
N THR A 216 -5.29 16.40 5.00
CA THR A 216 -6.00 16.64 6.26
C THR A 216 -7.22 15.74 6.44
N HIS A 217 -7.85 15.26 5.36
CA HIS A 217 -8.95 14.29 5.44
C HIS A 217 -8.46 12.89 5.82
N LEU A 218 -7.27 12.50 5.36
CA LEU A 218 -6.65 11.22 5.71
C LEU A 218 -6.07 11.21 7.13
N ARG A 219 -5.68 12.40 7.67
CA ARG A 219 -5.23 12.56 9.06
C ARG A 219 -6.34 12.81 10.07
N ALA A 220 -7.59 12.79 9.69
CA ALA A 220 -8.71 13.09 10.58
C ALA A 220 -8.87 12.13 11.79
N HIS A 221 -8.05 11.08 11.85
CA HIS A 221 -7.97 10.14 12.96
C HIS A 221 -6.82 10.39 13.95
N GLU A 222 -5.98 11.41 13.75
CA GLU A 222 -5.15 11.90 14.86
C GLU A 222 -6.06 12.60 15.85
N THR A 223 -6.76 11.81 16.66
CA THR A 223 -7.51 12.30 17.81
C THR A 223 -6.54 12.95 18.78
N LYS A 224 -6.97 14.06 19.39
CA LYS A 224 -6.32 14.78 20.51
C LYS A 224 -6.00 13.92 21.76
N ALA A 225 -5.83 12.63 21.60
CA ALA A 225 -5.50 11.69 22.67
C ALA A 225 -3.99 11.51 22.90
N ASN A 226 -3.15 12.16 22.10
CA ASN A 226 -1.69 12.13 22.19
C ASN A 226 -1.07 13.55 22.31
N LEU A 227 -1.74 14.44 22.99
CA LEU A 227 -1.17 15.69 23.52
C LEU A 227 -1.10 15.61 25.05
#